data_d536aaa2ff3cbe8974f5725da36589ce
#
_entry.id   d536aaa2ff3cbe8974f5725da36589ce
#
_cell.length_a   1.000
_cell.length_b   1.000
_cell.length_c   1.000
_cell.angle_alpha   90.00
_cell.angle_beta   90.00
_cell.angle_gamma   90.00
#
_symmetry.space_group_name_H-M   'P 1'
#
loop_
_entity.id
_entity.type
_entity.pdbx_description
1 polymer ?
#
loop_
_entity_poly.entity_id
_entity_poly.type
_entity_poly.pdbx_seq_one_letter_code
_entity_poly.pdbx_strand_id
1 'polypeptide(L)'
;GSGCFFTMVYGLIKLGFAIFISGLLVSCNTVQSKPPPIIFKSVAYQPLAMNARRLEIIDNWQMPIVDPYVGHQINPLPSNIVADWAGHVLRPTGGSGEIVFDMERIAVTLTDMPQKLDLKGLLSDQQNRKATAEIKAQIMWLQPVGGTQARVDLSASHSITVRESANPNEVREALHKTLKGALLRLDAQARKELLKIERIILP
;
A
#
# COMPACT_ATOMS: atom_id res chain seq x y z
N GLY A 1 -5.59 76.21 37.54
CA GLY A 1 -6.14 74.84 37.69
C GLY A 1 -6.35 74.09 36.37
N SER A 2 -5.30 73.90 35.53
CA SER A 2 -5.49 73.22 34.23
C SER A 2 -4.52 72.04 34.00
N GLY A 3 -3.98 71.46 35.07
CA GLY A 3 -2.97 70.44 34.97
C GLY A 3 -3.43 68.99 35.27
N CYS A 4 -4.62 68.81 35.84
CA CYS A 4 -5.04 67.49 36.35
C CYS A 4 -5.94 66.67 35.39
N PHE A 5 -6.47 67.31 34.35
CA PHE A 5 -7.38 66.62 33.41
C PHE A 5 -6.65 65.90 32.27
N PHE A 6 -5.43 66.31 31.95
CA PHE A 6 -4.66 65.74 30.81
C PHE A 6 -3.94 64.44 31.15
N THR A 7 -3.60 64.22 32.41
CA THR A 7 -2.91 63.00 32.86
C THR A 7 -3.86 61.79 33.00
N MET A 8 -5.15 62.02 33.21
CA MET A 8 -6.15 60.98 33.42
C MET A 8 -6.61 60.35 32.09
N VAL A 9 -6.60 61.10 30.99
CA VAL A 9 -6.98 60.63 29.65
C VAL A 9 -5.88 59.80 29.06
N TYR A 10 -4.60 60.11 29.34
CA TYR A 10 -3.45 59.28 28.82
C TYR A 10 -3.33 57.91 29.49
N GLY A 11 -3.79 57.77 30.75
CA GLY A 11 -3.80 56.48 31.45
C GLY A 11 -4.84 55.53 30.93
N LEU A 12 -6.00 56.01 30.55
CA LEU A 12 -7.10 55.20 30.00
C LEU A 12 -6.83 54.68 28.57
N ILE A 13 -6.12 55.47 27.76
CA ILE A 13 -5.75 55.08 26.39
C ILE A 13 -4.67 53.96 26.39
N LYS A 14 -3.72 54.00 27.34
CA LYS A 14 -2.70 52.96 27.47
C LYS A 14 -3.24 51.66 28.03
N LEU A 15 -4.28 51.67 28.87
CA LEU A 15 -4.90 50.47 29.42
C LEU A 15 -5.78 49.75 28.36
N GLY A 16 -6.45 50.53 27.49
CA GLY A 16 -7.25 49.96 26.38
C GLY A 16 -6.43 49.29 25.30
N PHE A 17 -5.19 49.76 25.06
CA PHE A 17 -4.32 49.18 24.02
C PHE A 17 -3.61 47.88 24.47
N ALA A 18 -3.38 47.71 25.78
CA ALA A 18 -2.78 46.52 26.34
C ALA A 18 -3.73 45.31 26.36
N ILE A 19 -5.04 45.51 26.40
CA ILE A 19 -6.05 44.43 26.43
C ILE A 19 -6.36 43.93 25.04
N PHE A 20 -6.10 44.71 23.98
CA PHE A 20 -6.42 44.31 22.59
C PHE A 20 -5.34 43.42 21.94
N ILE A 21 -4.14 43.31 22.50
CA ILE A 21 -3.04 42.48 21.96
C ILE A 21 -3.03 41.06 22.53
N SER A 22 -3.76 40.81 23.63
CA SER A 22 -3.79 39.49 24.29
C SER A 22 -4.78 38.47 23.68
N GLY A 23 -5.53 38.83 22.64
CA GLY A 23 -6.63 38.02 22.08
C GLY A 23 -6.31 37.20 20.82
N LEU A 24 -5.09 37.24 20.27
CA LEU A 24 -4.79 36.67 18.94
C LEU A 24 -3.85 35.47 18.93
N LEU A 25 -3.71 34.73 20.02
CA LEU A 25 -3.01 33.46 20.01
C LEU A 25 -3.99 32.27 20.20
N VAL A 26 -5.06 32.23 19.42
CA VAL A 26 -5.75 30.96 19.16
C VAL A 26 -4.93 30.23 18.12
N SER A 27 -3.88 29.55 18.57
CA SER A 27 -3.17 28.54 17.79
C SER A 27 -4.16 27.40 17.55
N CYS A 28 -4.78 27.37 16.36
CA CYS A 28 -5.46 26.19 15.87
C CYS A 28 -4.41 25.10 15.67
N ASN A 29 -4.14 24.32 16.72
CA ASN A 29 -3.55 23.01 16.57
C ASN A 29 -4.58 22.13 15.85
N THR A 30 -4.58 22.17 14.53
CA THR A 30 -5.18 21.11 13.73
C THR A 30 -4.36 19.87 14.01
N VAL A 31 -4.82 19.05 14.96
CA VAL A 31 -4.35 17.69 15.15
C VAL A 31 -4.67 16.98 13.85
N GLN A 32 -3.67 16.88 13.00
CA GLN A 32 -3.75 16.10 11.78
C GLN A 32 -3.84 14.62 12.21
N SER A 33 -5.08 14.14 12.39
CA SER A 33 -5.32 12.75 12.74
C SER A 33 -4.69 11.89 11.65
N LYS A 34 -3.67 11.11 12.02
CA LYS A 34 -3.07 10.12 11.12
C LYS A 34 -4.20 9.21 10.64
N PRO A 35 -4.44 9.09 9.33
CA PRO A 35 -5.48 8.23 8.84
C PRO A 35 -5.25 6.79 9.36
N PRO A 36 -6.32 6.06 9.70
CA PRO A 36 -6.19 4.71 10.20
C PRO A 36 -5.43 3.86 9.19
N PRO A 37 -4.59 2.91 9.65
CA PRO A 37 -3.88 2.01 8.75
C PRO A 37 -4.90 1.20 7.93
N ILE A 38 -4.65 1.09 6.62
CA ILE A 38 -5.46 0.24 5.76
C ILE A 38 -5.07 -1.21 6.07
N ILE A 39 -5.95 -1.94 6.74
CA ILE A 39 -5.71 -3.33 7.13
C ILE A 39 -5.93 -4.22 5.91
N PHE A 40 -4.88 -4.90 5.47
CA PHE A 40 -4.99 -5.98 4.51
C PHE A 40 -5.55 -7.22 5.25
N LYS A 41 -6.64 -7.81 4.72
CA LYS A 41 -7.26 -9.01 5.30
C LYS A 41 -6.95 -10.22 4.41
N SER A 42 -5.90 -10.96 4.73
CA SER A 42 -5.57 -12.23 4.08
C SER A 42 -6.66 -13.29 4.23
N VAL A 43 -7.42 -13.24 5.32
CA VAL A 43 -8.57 -14.12 5.58
C VAL A 43 -9.68 -14.04 4.53
N ALA A 44 -9.67 -13.04 3.64
CA ALA A 44 -10.61 -12.98 2.51
C ALA A 44 -10.31 -14.04 1.42
N TYR A 45 -9.12 -14.65 1.45
CA TYR A 45 -8.70 -15.68 0.49
C TYR A 45 -8.87 -17.06 1.12
N GLN A 46 -9.46 -17.98 0.38
CA GLN A 46 -9.64 -19.36 0.87
C GLN A 46 -8.30 -20.11 0.88
N PRO A 47 -7.95 -20.79 2.00
CA PRO A 47 -6.76 -21.61 2.05
C PRO A 47 -6.80 -22.78 1.06
N LEU A 48 -5.63 -23.16 0.55
CA LEU A 48 -5.39 -24.36 -0.19
C LEU A 48 -4.67 -25.36 0.72
N ALA A 49 -5.20 -26.57 0.84
CA ALA A 49 -4.60 -27.65 1.62
C ALA A 49 -3.40 -28.23 0.87
N MET A 50 -2.20 -27.72 1.16
CA MET A 50 -0.99 -28.14 0.45
C MET A 50 -0.45 -29.47 1.00
N ASN A 51 -0.11 -30.38 0.11
CA ASN A 51 0.54 -31.65 0.45
C ASN A 51 2.02 -31.41 0.80
N ALA A 52 2.23 -30.80 1.93
CA ALA A 52 3.54 -30.44 2.46
C ALA A 52 3.47 -30.37 3.99
N ARG A 53 4.60 -30.59 4.64
CA ARG A 53 4.73 -30.47 6.09
C ARG A 53 5.04 -29.05 6.54
N ARG A 54 5.62 -28.23 5.63
CA ARG A 54 5.96 -26.83 5.93
C ARG A 54 5.89 -25.95 4.70
N LEU A 55 5.73 -24.67 4.95
CA LEU A 55 5.87 -23.59 3.99
C LEU A 55 7.08 -22.74 4.40
N GLU A 56 7.96 -22.47 3.45
CA GLU A 56 9.02 -21.49 3.57
C GLU A 56 8.69 -20.29 2.67
N ILE A 57 8.80 -19.07 3.19
CA ILE A 57 8.58 -17.84 2.45
C ILE A 57 9.91 -17.09 2.38
N ILE A 58 10.38 -16.84 1.16
CA ILE A 58 11.65 -16.16 0.90
C ILE A 58 11.35 -14.81 0.25
N ASP A 59 11.89 -13.74 0.80
CA ASP A 59 11.83 -12.40 0.20
C ASP A 59 13.19 -12.07 -0.44
N ASN A 60 13.29 -12.26 -1.75
CA ASN A 60 14.46 -11.92 -2.55
C ASN A 60 14.35 -10.52 -3.20
N TRP A 61 13.25 -9.79 -2.92
CA TRP A 61 13.03 -8.47 -3.48
C TRP A 61 13.56 -7.36 -2.56
N GLN A 62 14.51 -6.60 -3.05
CA GLN A 62 14.95 -5.36 -2.41
C GLN A 62 14.18 -4.18 -3.02
N MET A 63 13.24 -3.62 -2.26
CA MET A 63 12.39 -2.53 -2.71
C MET A 63 13.20 -1.23 -2.88
N PRO A 64 13.28 -0.67 -4.10
CA PRO A 64 13.92 0.63 -4.31
C PRO A 64 13.15 1.77 -3.62
N ILE A 65 13.88 2.78 -3.14
CA ILE A 65 13.33 3.98 -2.47
C ILE A 65 13.46 5.21 -3.39
N VAL A 66 13.60 5.00 -4.68
CA VAL A 66 13.77 6.04 -5.70
C VAL A 66 12.61 6.01 -6.69
N ASP A 67 12.30 7.16 -7.26
CA ASP A 67 11.26 7.25 -8.30
C ASP A 67 11.55 6.27 -9.46
N PRO A 68 10.53 5.65 -10.00
CA PRO A 68 9.08 5.80 -9.72
C PRO A 68 8.55 4.86 -8.63
N TYR A 69 9.41 4.22 -7.82
CA TYR A 69 9.00 3.23 -6.82
C TYR A 69 8.44 3.90 -5.56
N VAL A 70 7.21 3.59 -5.22
CA VAL A 70 6.47 4.16 -4.08
C VAL A 70 6.00 3.11 -3.08
N GLY A 71 6.45 1.86 -3.22
CA GLY A 71 6.06 0.75 -2.32
C GLY A 71 6.33 1.03 -0.85
N HIS A 72 7.41 1.78 -0.53
CA HIS A 72 7.77 2.19 0.83
C HIS A 72 6.72 3.09 1.50
N GLN A 73 5.79 3.70 0.73
CA GLN A 73 4.69 4.53 1.24
C GLN A 73 3.47 3.70 1.67
N ILE A 74 3.47 2.41 1.40
CA ILE A 74 2.40 1.48 1.75
C ILE A 74 2.69 0.85 3.11
N ASN A 75 1.71 0.85 3.99
CA ASN A 75 1.83 0.21 5.32
C ASN A 75 0.61 -0.70 5.57
N PRO A 76 0.82 -2.03 5.81
CA PRO A 76 2.09 -2.76 5.82
C PRO A 76 2.82 -2.72 4.47
N LEU A 77 4.14 -3.02 4.46
CA LEU A 77 4.93 -3.05 3.23
C LEU A 77 4.36 -4.08 2.23
N PRO A 78 4.48 -3.83 0.91
CA PRO A 78 3.94 -4.75 -0.11
C PRO A 78 4.43 -6.19 0.03
N SER A 79 5.71 -6.42 0.37
CA SER A 79 6.24 -7.77 0.60
C SER A 79 5.60 -8.46 1.80
N ASN A 80 5.34 -7.72 2.89
CA ASN A 80 4.64 -8.27 4.06
C ASN A 80 3.20 -8.69 3.71
N ILE A 81 2.51 -7.89 2.88
CA ILE A 81 1.14 -8.21 2.43
C ILE A 81 1.13 -9.47 1.58
N VAL A 82 2.09 -9.63 0.66
CA VAL A 82 2.20 -10.82 -0.19
C VAL A 82 2.63 -12.05 0.62
N ALA A 83 3.55 -11.91 1.57
CA ALA A 83 3.97 -12.97 2.48
C ALA A 83 2.80 -13.45 3.37
N ASP A 84 2.00 -12.52 3.89
CA ASP A 84 0.81 -12.82 4.69
C ASP A 84 -0.25 -13.58 3.88
N TRP A 85 -0.46 -13.18 2.62
CA TRP A 85 -1.29 -13.93 1.68
C TRP A 85 -0.75 -15.36 1.49
N ALA A 86 0.54 -15.52 1.20
CA ALA A 86 1.15 -16.83 0.98
C ALA A 86 0.99 -17.74 2.20
N GLY A 87 1.28 -17.23 3.40
CA GLY A 87 1.13 -17.97 4.66
C GLY A 87 -0.30 -18.38 4.98
N HIS A 88 -1.28 -17.59 4.53
CA HIS A 88 -2.69 -17.91 4.71
C HIS A 88 -3.23 -18.89 3.66
N VAL A 89 -2.85 -18.69 2.38
CA VAL A 89 -3.40 -19.45 1.25
C VAL A 89 -2.67 -20.79 1.05
N LEU A 90 -1.32 -20.79 1.08
CA LEU A 90 -0.53 -22.00 0.86
C LEU A 90 -0.35 -22.78 2.17
N ARG A 91 -1.42 -23.38 2.65
CA ARG A 91 -1.45 -23.98 4.00
C ARG A 91 -0.95 -25.42 4.01
N PRO A 92 0.19 -25.71 4.63
CA PRO A 92 0.64 -27.10 4.79
C PRO A 92 -0.35 -27.88 5.65
N THR A 93 -0.77 -29.07 5.17
CA THR A 93 -1.77 -29.89 5.85
C THR A 93 -1.29 -31.32 6.08
N GLY A 94 -0.03 -31.61 5.76
CA GLY A 94 0.59 -32.92 5.98
C GLY A 94 1.41 -33.38 4.78
N GLY A 95 1.95 -34.59 4.86
CA GLY A 95 2.84 -35.13 3.84
C GLY A 95 4.32 -34.94 4.14
N SER A 96 5.19 -35.39 3.23
CA SER A 96 6.64 -35.31 3.38
C SER A 96 7.29 -34.14 2.66
N GLY A 97 6.50 -33.43 1.85
CA GLY A 97 6.99 -32.35 1.00
C GLY A 97 7.17 -31.01 1.72
N GLU A 98 7.78 -30.09 1.04
CA GLU A 98 7.95 -28.69 1.43
C GLU A 98 7.47 -27.79 0.31
N ILE A 99 6.78 -26.71 0.66
CA ILE A 99 6.45 -25.64 -0.26
C ILE A 99 7.41 -24.49 0.03
N VAL A 100 8.06 -23.98 -1.01
CA VAL A 100 8.83 -22.75 -0.96
C VAL A 100 8.10 -21.72 -1.82
N PHE A 101 7.77 -20.58 -1.21
CA PHE A 101 7.23 -19.42 -1.90
C PHE A 101 8.31 -18.34 -1.96
N ASP A 102 8.84 -18.12 -3.13
CA ASP A 102 9.92 -17.15 -3.38
C ASP A 102 9.36 -15.89 -4.03
N MET A 103 9.52 -14.75 -3.34
CA MET A 103 9.11 -13.43 -3.82
C MET A 103 10.25 -12.78 -4.60
N GLU A 104 10.18 -12.84 -5.94
CA GLU A 104 11.21 -12.31 -6.83
C GLU A 104 11.09 -10.80 -7.06
N ARG A 105 9.85 -10.29 -7.13
CA ARG A 105 9.58 -8.86 -7.37
C ARG A 105 8.22 -8.46 -6.85
N ILE A 106 8.18 -7.43 -5.99
CA ILE A 106 6.95 -6.84 -5.49
C ILE A 106 7.05 -5.32 -5.61
N ALA A 107 6.89 -4.83 -6.82
CA ALA A 107 7.07 -3.43 -7.16
C ALA A 107 5.73 -2.69 -7.17
N VAL A 108 5.70 -1.51 -6.56
CA VAL A 108 4.61 -0.54 -6.71
C VAL A 108 5.21 0.76 -7.20
N THR A 109 4.74 1.23 -8.34
CA THR A 109 5.23 2.43 -9.01
C THR A 109 4.13 3.45 -9.22
N LEU A 110 4.50 4.72 -9.23
CA LEU A 110 3.64 5.84 -9.61
C LEU A 110 4.35 6.63 -10.69
N THR A 111 3.79 6.65 -11.90
CA THR A 111 4.39 7.29 -13.07
C THR A 111 3.47 8.36 -13.64
N ASP A 112 4.05 9.42 -14.17
CA ASP A 112 3.29 10.44 -14.89
C ASP A 112 2.82 9.91 -16.25
N MET A 113 1.65 10.34 -16.66
CA MET A 113 1.06 10.01 -17.95
C MET A 113 1.11 11.24 -18.86
N PRO A 114 1.22 11.06 -20.19
CA PRO A 114 1.12 12.17 -21.14
C PRO A 114 -0.21 12.93 -20.95
N GLN A 115 -0.12 14.24 -20.78
CA GLN A 115 -1.30 15.10 -20.68
C GLN A 115 -1.87 15.37 -22.08
N LYS A 116 -3.21 15.43 -22.19
CA LYS A 116 -3.88 15.92 -23.39
C LYS A 116 -3.86 17.45 -23.40
N LEU A 117 -3.14 18.01 -24.33
CA LEU A 117 -2.97 19.46 -24.52
C LEU A 117 -4.09 20.09 -25.36
N ASP A 118 -5.31 19.56 -25.34
CA ASP A 118 -6.48 20.19 -25.95
C ASP A 118 -7.14 21.20 -25.00
N LEU A 119 -7.97 22.10 -25.55
CA LEU A 119 -8.65 23.14 -24.76
C LEU A 119 -9.57 22.55 -23.66
N LYS A 120 -10.07 21.34 -23.84
CA LYS A 120 -10.86 20.63 -22.82
C LYS A 120 -9.97 20.05 -21.74
N GLY A 121 -8.78 19.55 -22.09
CA GLY A 121 -7.80 19.03 -21.18
C GLY A 121 -7.23 20.09 -20.23
N LEU A 122 -7.06 21.34 -20.72
CA LEU A 122 -6.58 22.45 -19.90
C LEU A 122 -7.57 22.93 -18.83
N LEU A 123 -8.85 22.61 -18.97
CA LEU A 123 -9.92 23.02 -18.04
C LEU A 123 -10.46 21.89 -17.18
N SER A 124 -9.94 20.67 -17.32
CA SER A 124 -10.39 19.50 -16.59
C SER A 124 -9.30 18.91 -15.71
N ASP A 125 -9.72 18.39 -14.53
CA ASP A 125 -8.85 17.58 -13.66
C ASP A 125 -8.52 16.25 -14.34
N GLN A 126 -7.34 16.16 -14.93
CA GLN A 126 -6.93 15.01 -15.74
C GLN A 126 -6.38 13.87 -14.86
N GLN A 127 -6.57 12.63 -15.34
CA GLN A 127 -5.88 11.45 -14.85
C GLN A 127 -4.45 11.49 -15.42
N ASN A 128 -3.52 12.13 -14.71
CA ASN A 128 -2.17 12.36 -15.22
C ASN A 128 -1.11 11.45 -14.61
N ARG A 129 -1.47 10.63 -13.61
CA ARG A 129 -0.57 9.66 -13.00
C ARG A 129 -1.15 8.26 -13.09
N LYS A 130 -0.26 7.26 -13.17
CA LYS A 130 -0.61 5.84 -13.21
C LYS A 130 0.10 5.12 -12.07
N ALA A 131 -0.67 4.54 -11.17
CA ALA A 131 -0.19 3.62 -10.17
C ALA A 131 -0.19 2.21 -10.75
N THR A 132 0.92 1.48 -10.63
CA THR A 132 1.06 0.11 -11.10
C THR A 132 1.67 -0.75 -10.00
N ALA A 133 1.06 -1.89 -9.71
CA ALA A 133 1.64 -2.93 -8.88
C ALA A 133 2.00 -4.13 -9.76
N GLU A 134 3.19 -4.67 -9.56
CA GLU A 134 3.70 -5.86 -10.22
C GLU A 134 4.19 -6.84 -9.15
N ILE A 135 3.70 -8.09 -9.21
CA ILE A 135 4.12 -9.16 -8.31
C ILE A 135 4.63 -10.31 -9.17
N LYS A 136 5.90 -10.69 -8.94
CA LYS A 136 6.49 -11.93 -9.50
C LYS A 136 6.94 -12.79 -8.35
N ALA A 137 6.52 -14.03 -8.37
CA ALA A 137 6.85 -15.01 -7.35
C ALA A 137 6.91 -16.40 -7.96
N GLN A 138 7.50 -17.32 -7.22
CA GLN A 138 7.63 -18.70 -7.60
C GLN A 138 7.15 -19.61 -6.48
N ILE A 139 6.38 -20.64 -6.80
CA ILE A 139 6.03 -21.70 -5.88
C ILE A 139 6.82 -22.95 -6.29
N MET A 140 7.61 -23.49 -5.39
CA MET A 140 8.32 -24.76 -5.56
C MET A 140 7.76 -25.78 -4.59
N TRP A 141 7.46 -26.98 -5.10
CA TRP A 141 7.07 -28.12 -4.29
C TRP A 141 8.18 -29.16 -4.32
N LEU A 142 8.84 -29.34 -3.20
CA LEU A 142 9.99 -30.21 -3.02
C LEU A 142 9.55 -31.47 -2.30
N GLN A 143 9.85 -32.64 -2.90
CA GLN A 143 9.59 -33.94 -2.29
C GLN A 143 10.92 -34.62 -1.98
N PRO A 144 11.29 -34.79 -0.71
CA PRO A 144 12.58 -35.39 -0.33
C PRO A 144 12.67 -36.87 -0.68
N VAL A 145 11.51 -37.57 -0.80
CA VAL A 145 11.44 -38.99 -1.18
C VAL A 145 10.61 -39.11 -2.46
N GLY A 146 11.19 -39.70 -3.49
CA GLY A 146 10.56 -39.90 -4.80
C GLY A 146 10.90 -38.83 -5.82
N GLY A 147 11.65 -37.79 -5.45
CA GLY A 147 12.20 -36.79 -6.37
C GLY A 147 11.20 -35.94 -7.13
N THR A 148 9.90 -35.99 -6.76
CA THR A 148 8.88 -35.19 -7.42
C THR A 148 9.09 -33.73 -7.04
N GLN A 149 9.38 -32.93 -8.06
CA GLN A 149 9.50 -31.48 -7.93
C GLN A 149 8.50 -30.84 -8.89
N ALA A 150 7.82 -29.83 -8.41
CA ALA A 150 7.00 -28.95 -9.23
C ALA A 150 7.41 -27.50 -9.00
N ARG A 151 7.31 -26.71 -10.06
CA ARG A 151 7.60 -25.30 -10.07
C ARG A 151 6.49 -24.56 -10.78
N VAL A 152 6.01 -23.49 -10.17
CA VAL A 152 5.00 -22.62 -10.72
C VAL A 152 5.53 -21.19 -10.67
N ASP A 153 5.71 -20.57 -11.81
CA ASP A 153 6.07 -19.16 -11.93
C ASP A 153 4.79 -18.34 -11.98
N LEU A 154 4.70 -17.35 -11.10
CA LEU A 154 3.56 -16.44 -10.97
C LEU A 154 3.96 -15.03 -11.37
N SER A 155 3.12 -14.39 -12.17
CA SER A 155 3.30 -12.99 -12.55
C SER A 155 1.94 -12.31 -12.66
N ALA A 156 1.73 -11.29 -11.84
CA ALA A 156 0.51 -10.54 -11.86
C ALA A 156 0.80 -9.04 -11.81
N SER A 157 0.02 -8.27 -12.55
CA SER A 157 0.07 -6.81 -12.47
C SER A 157 -1.32 -6.20 -12.47
N HIS A 158 -1.44 -5.04 -11.85
CA HIS A 158 -2.65 -4.23 -11.87
C HIS A 158 -2.28 -2.75 -11.88
N SER A 159 -3.06 -1.95 -12.61
CA SER A 159 -2.83 -0.50 -12.68
C SER A 159 -4.15 0.23 -12.54
N ILE A 160 -4.09 1.39 -11.90
CA ILE A 160 -5.17 2.38 -11.88
C ILE A 160 -4.60 3.77 -12.18
N THR A 161 -5.44 4.65 -12.68
CA THR A 161 -5.07 6.05 -12.89
C THR A 161 -5.42 6.89 -11.67
N VAL A 162 -4.63 7.93 -11.42
CA VAL A 162 -4.77 8.86 -10.30
C VAL A 162 -4.89 10.27 -10.86
N ARG A 163 -5.85 11.06 -10.37
CA ARG A 163 -6.06 12.45 -10.79
C ARG A 163 -4.89 13.34 -10.36
N GLU A 164 -4.67 14.39 -11.11
CA GLU A 164 -3.66 15.41 -10.79
C GLU A 164 -3.92 16.05 -9.43
N SER A 165 -5.18 16.38 -9.15
CA SER A 165 -5.63 17.02 -7.92
C SER A 165 -5.71 16.08 -6.72
N ALA A 166 -5.40 14.79 -6.88
CA ALA A 166 -5.50 13.81 -5.79
C ALA A 166 -4.61 14.20 -4.60
N ASN A 167 -5.22 14.28 -3.43
CA ASN A 167 -4.51 14.53 -2.19
C ASN A 167 -3.69 13.29 -1.73
N PRO A 168 -2.76 13.43 -0.77
CA PRO A 168 -1.90 12.32 -0.35
C PRO A 168 -2.65 11.08 0.15
N ASN A 169 -3.84 11.25 0.74
CA ASN A 169 -4.66 10.12 1.21
C ASN A 169 -5.28 9.37 0.04
N GLU A 170 -5.78 10.09 -0.96
CA GLU A 170 -6.33 9.51 -2.20
C GLU A 170 -5.25 8.75 -2.98
N VAL A 171 -4.04 9.31 -3.06
CA VAL A 171 -2.88 8.61 -3.65
C VAL A 171 -2.60 7.33 -2.90
N ARG A 172 -2.51 7.36 -1.57
CA ARG A 172 -2.25 6.18 -0.74
C ARG A 172 -3.33 5.11 -0.93
N GLU A 173 -4.61 5.51 -0.93
CA GLU A 173 -5.72 4.59 -1.19
C GLU A 173 -5.61 3.96 -2.59
N ALA A 174 -5.23 4.74 -3.60
CA ALA A 174 -4.99 4.26 -4.94
C ALA A 174 -3.87 3.21 -4.98
N LEU A 175 -2.75 3.44 -4.30
CA LEU A 175 -1.64 2.48 -4.21
C LEU A 175 -2.10 1.16 -3.56
N HIS A 176 -2.87 1.22 -2.47
CA HIS A 176 -3.43 0.03 -1.83
C HIS A 176 -4.40 -0.73 -2.75
N LYS A 177 -5.30 -0.03 -3.44
CA LYS A 177 -6.22 -0.64 -4.42
C LYS A 177 -5.45 -1.33 -5.55
N THR A 178 -4.38 -0.69 -6.02
CA THR A 178 -3.52 -1.22 -7.07
C THR A 178 -2.84 -2.51 -6.64
N LEU A 179 -2.24 -2.53 -5.46
CA LEU A 179 -1.60 -3.72 -4.88
C LEU A 179 -2.61 -4.86 -4.66
N LYS A 180 -3.78 -4.54 -4.09
CA LYS A 180 -4.87 -5.51 -3.90
C LYS A 180 -5.33 -6.10 -5.21
N GLY A 181 -5.45 -5.30 -6.27
CA GLY A 181 -5.82 -5.79 -7.61
C GLY A 181 -4.79 -6.74 -8.20
N ALA A 182 -3.48 -6.47 -8.03
CA ALA A 182 -2.41 -7.37 -8.44
C ALA A 182 -2.44 -8.67 -7.64
N LEU A 183 -2.66 -8.61 -6.33
CA LEU A 183 -2.72 -9.79 -5.47
C LEU A 183 -3.92 -10.69 -5.79
N LEU A 184 -5.09 -10.13 -6.12
CA LEU A 184 -6.25 -10.90 -6.57
C LEU A 184 -5.94 -11.69 -7.85
N ARG A 185 -5.20 -11.09 -8.78
CA ARG A 185 -4.77 -11.78 -10.01
C ARG A 185 -3.73 -12.85 -9.73
N LEU A 186 -2.81 -12.58 -8.81
CA LEU A 186 -1.82 -13.57 -8.36
C LEU A 186 -2.51 -14.79 -7.74
N ASP A 187 -3.48 -14.58 -6.84
CA ASP A 187 -4.26 -15.65 -6.21
C ASP A 187 -5.00 -16.51 -7.26
N ALA A 188 -5.67 -15.87 -8.20
CA ALA A 188 -6.37 -16.58 -9.27
C ALA A 188 -5.41 -17.40 -10.14
N GLN A 189 -4.25 -16.86 -10.49
CA GLN A 189 -3.23 -17.56 -11.25
C GLN A 189 -2.65 -18.73 -10.46
N ALA A 190 -2.30 -18.52 -9.19
CA ALA A 190 -1.77 -19.58 -8.32
C ALA A 190 -2.72 -20.75 -8.21
N ARG A 191 -4.00 -20.51 -7.96
CA ARG A 191 -5.02 -21.57 -7.91
C ARG A 191 -5.13 -22.33 -9.22
N LYS A 192 -5.18 -21.61 -10.34
CA LYS A 192 -5.27 -22.23 -11.67
C LYS A 192 -4.06 -23.12 -11.97
N GLU A 193 -2.86 -22.66 -11.66
CA GLU A 193 -1.63 -23.41 -11.98
C GLU A 193 -1.41 -24.58 -11.01
N LEU A 194 -1.68 -24.37 -9.70
CA LEU A 194 -1.53 -25.45 -8.71
C LEU A 194 -2.49 -26.61 -8.93
N LEU A 195 -3.73 -26.35 -9.41
CA LEU A 195 -4.69 -27.40 -9.74
C LEU A 195 -4.25 -28.32 -10.89
N LYS A 196 -3.29 -27.91 -11.71
CA LYS A 196 -2.73 -28.73 -12.78
C LYS A 196 -1.70 -29.76 -12.28
N ILE A 197 -1.22 -29.60 -11.06
CA ILE A 197 -0.19 -30.44 -10.46
C ILE A 197 -0.86 -31.49 -9.60
N GLU A 198 -0.73 -32.76 -10.00
CA GLU A 198 -1.30 -33.85 -9.24
C GLU A 198 -0.75 -33.91 -7.81
N ARG A 199 -1.63 -34.12 -6.85
CA ARG A 199 -1.32 -34.34 -5.44
C ARG A 199 -0.69 -33.16 -4.69
N ILE A 200 -0.49 -31.99 -5.29
CA ILE A 200 0.03 -30.83 -4.59
C ILE A 200 -1.02 -30.22 -3.64
N ILE A 201 -2.29 -30.31 -4.03
CA ILE A 201 -3.44 -29.93 -3.19
C ILE A 201 -4.12 -31.20 -2.72
N LEU A 202 -4.36 -31.31 -1.42
CA LEU A 202 -5.13 -32.40 -0.82
C LEU A 202 -6.64 -32.10 -0.94
N PRO A 203 -7.48 -33.13 -1.11
CA PRO A 203 -8.92 -32.99 -1.19
C PRO A 203 -9.54 -32.47 0.11
#